data_d74419b66002938f55b8a13137b68276
#
_entry.id   d74419b66002938f55b8a13137b68276
#
_cell.length_a   1.000
_cell.length_b   1.000
_cell.length_c   1.000
_cell.angle_alpha   90.00
_cell.angle_beta   90.00
_cell.angle_gamma   90.00
#
_symmetry.space_group_name_H-M   'P 1'
#
loop_
_entity.id
_entity.type
_entity.pdbx_description
1 polymer ?
#
loop_
_entity_poly.entity_id
_entity_poly.type
_entity_poly.pdbx_seq_one_letter_code
_entity_poly.pdbx_strand_id
1 'polypeptide(L)'
;IFTTMPEETGIDIDLGIGAAPEGVLAAGALRCIGGQMQGRLILDTEEKRSRAAGMGVKAPNKTYDRTEMARGDVIVAATGVTDGALLKGVRFTKDVIETETVVYRSATGTVRRIQAEHREFAKFHLD
;
A
#
# COMPACT_ATOMS: atom_id res chain seq x y z
N ILE A 1 3.27 4.34 -1.22
CA ILE A 1 3.72 3.65 0.02
C ILE A 1 5.16 4.02 0.39
N PHE A 2 6.03 4.27 -0.60
CA PHE A 2 7.44 4.64 -0.34
C PHE A 2 7.58 5.84 0.62
N THR A 3 6.74 6.85 0.48
CA THR A 3 6.70 8.04 1.36
C THR A 3 6.27 7.71 2.79
N THR A 4 5.84 6.48 3.05
CA THR A 4 5.46 6.03 4.39
C THR A 4 6.64 5.53 5.23
N MET A 5 7.85 5.57 4.69
CA MET A 5 9.04 5.15 5.46
C MET A 5 9.34 6.17 6.56
N PRO A 6 9.55 5.73 7.80
CA PRO A 6 9.84 6.63 8.92
C PRO A 6 11.25 7.22 8.88
N GLU A 7 12.10 6.75 7.98
CA GLU A 7 13.45 7.23 7.80
C GLU A 7 13.47 8.51 6.96
N GLU A 8 14.50 9.32 7.10
CA GLU A 8 14.68 10.54 6.32
C GLU A 8 14.81 10.23 4.83
N THR A 9 13.68 10.26 4.13
CA THR A 9 13.64 10.05 2.69
C THR A 9 14.00 11.32 1.91
N GLY A 10 14.07 12.47 2.59
CA GLY A 10 14.21 13.79 1.95
C GLY A 10 12.95 14.23 1.19
N ILE A 11 11.82 13.55 1.39
CA ILE A 11 10.54 13.85 0.75
C ILE A 11 9.61 14.49 1.77
N ASP A 12 9.30 15.77 1.58
CA ASP A 12 8.37 16.52 2.42
C ASP A 12 6.92 16.34 1.99
N ILE A 13 6.67 16.19 0.69
CA ILE A 13 5.35 16.04 0.11
C ILE A 13 5.41 15.18 -1.16
N ASP A 14 4.40 14.34 -1.35
CA ASP A 14 4.17 13.56 -2.56
C ASP A 14 2.84 13.98 -3.19
N LEU A 15 2.88 14.41 -4.45
CA LEU A 15 1.72 14.82 -5.22
C LEU A 15 1.62 13.98 -6.49
N GLY A 16 0.50 13.28 -6.66
CA GLY A 16 0.33 12.43 -7.82
C GLY A 16 -1.13 12.09 -8.13
N ILE A 17 -1.31 11.47 -9.27
CA ILE A 17 -2.58 10.89 -9.71
C ILE A 17 -2.35 9.39 -9.86
N GLY A 18 -3.19 8.59 -9.22
CA GLY A 18 -3.12 7.14 -9.28
C GLY A 18 -4.51 6.52 -9.26
N ALA A 19 -4.59 5.21 -9.29
CA ALA A 19 -5.85 4.52 -9.13
C ALA A 19 -6.32 4.53 -7.66
N ALA A 20 -7.65 4.48 -7.46
CA ALA A 20 -8.24 4.54 -6.12
C ALA A 20 -7.78 3.42 -5.18
N PRO A 21 -7.61 2.15 -5.62
CA PRO A 21 -7.10 1.08 -4.76
C PRO A 21 -5.72 1.37 -4.18
N GLU A 22 -4.78 1.86 -4.99
CA GLU A 22 -3.43 2.22 -4.55
C GLU A 22 -3.47 3.37 -3.54
N GLY A 23 -4.37 4.34 -3.75
CA GLY A 23 -4.59 5.43 -2.79
C GLY A 23 -5.08 4.93 -1.44
N VAL A 24 -5.99 3.96 -1.41
CA VAL A 24 -6.49 3.34 -0.17
C VAL A 24 -5.40 2.55 0.53
N LEU A 25 -4.57 1.80 -0.20
CA LEU A 25 -3.42 1.09 0.36
C LEU A 25 -2.41 2.04 1.01
N ALA A 26 -2.09 3.15 0.33
CA ALA A 26 -1.21 4.19 0.86
C ALA A 26 -1.80 4.84 2.13
N ALA A 27 -3.10 5.17 2.11
CA ALA A 27 -3.81 5.70 3.27
C ALA A 27 -3.77 4.73 4.46
N GLY A 28 -3.95 3.43 4.21
CA GLY A 28 -3.86 2.38 5.20
C GLY A 28 -2.48 2.30 5.86
N ALA A 29 -1.41 2.33 5.06
CA ALA A 29 -0.04 2.31 5.55
C ALA A 29 0.28 3.58 6.35
N LEU A 30 -0.06 4.77 5.83
CA LEU A 30 0.12 6.06 6.52
C LEU A 30 -0.65 6.12 7.84
N ARG A 31 -1.82 5.49 7.90
CA ARG A 31 -2.57 5.39 9.15
C ARG A 31 -1.83 4.61 10.23
N CYS A 32 -1.09 3.58 9.83
CA CYS A 32 -0.32 2.75 10.76
C CYS A 32 0.89 3.47 11.35
N ILE A 33 1.48 4.42 10.62
CA ILE A 33 2.72 5.11 11.02
C ILE A 33 2.54 6.59 11.38
N GLY A 34 1.32 7.13 11.31
CA GLY A 34 1.03 8.50 11.71
C GLY A 34 1.16 9.55 10.59
N GLY A 35 1.50 9.18 9.36
CA GLY A 35 1.59 10.09 8.21
C GLY A 35 0.27 10.75 7.84
N GLN A 36 0.28 11.78 7.01
CA GLN A 36 -0.92 12.46 6.52
C GLN A 36 -1.16 12.15 5.05
N MET A 37 -2.42 12.14 4.65
CA MET A 37 -2.82 11.97 3.26
C MET A 37 -4.18 12.62 3.01
N GLN A 38 -4.30 13.23 1.85
CA GLN A 38 -5.58 13.69 1.31
C GLN A 38 -5.72 13.19 -0.12
N GLY A 39 -6.91 12.77 -0.50
CA GLY A 39 -7.22 12.32 -1.85
C GLY A 39 -8.58 12.79 -2.33
N ARG A 40 -8.69 13.00 -3.64
CA ARG A 40 -9.92 13.38 -4.31
C ARG A 40 -10.12 12.50 -5.54
N LEU A 41 -11.35 12.03 -5.76
CA LEU A 41 -11.69 11.32 -6.98
C LEU A 41 -11.70 12.27 -8.18
N ILE A 42 -11.09 11.85 -9.29
CA ILE A 42 -11.14 12.55 -10.57
C ILE A 42 -12.27 11.93 -11.40
N LEU A 43 -13.41 12.60 -11.44
CA LEU A 43 -14.63 12.14 -12.12
C LEU A 43 -14.91 13.04 -13.32
N ASP A 44 -13.96 13.08 -14.24
CA ASP A 44 -13.94 13.95 -15.43
C ASP A 44 -14.83 13.44 -16.57
N THR A 45 -15.27 12.19 -16.54
CA THR A 45 -16.18 11.59 -17.54
C THR A 45 -17.50 11.16 -16.90
N GLU A 46 -18.57 11.08 -17.72
CA GLU A 46 -19.88 10.60 -17.27
C GLU A 46 -19.81 9.14 -16.82
N GLU A 47 -19.03 8.32 -17.50
CA GLU A 47 -18.81 6.92 -17.12
C GLU A 47 -18.22 6.80 -15.70
N LYS A 48 -17.18 7.61 -15.39
CA LYS A 48 -16.57 7.62 -14.05
C LYS A 48 -17.56 8.09 -12.99
N ARG A 49 -18.37 9.12 -13.29
CA ARG A 49 -19.42 9.61 -12.38
C ARG A 49 -20.47 8.55 -12.10
N SER A 50 -21.00 7.92 -13.14
CA SER A 50 -21.99 6.84 -13.04
C SER A 50 -21.45 5.66 -12.24
N ARG A 51 -20.22 5.23 -12.53
CA ARG A 51 -19.54 4.15 -11.80
C ARG A 51 -19.35 4.50 -10.32
N ALA A 52 -18.89 5.70 -10.01
CA ALA A 52 -18.73 6.16 -8.63
C ALA A 52 -20.06 6.21 -7.87
N ALA A 53 -21.13 6.69 -8.50
CA ALA A 53 -22.47 6.69 -7.95
C ALA A 53 -22.97 5.26 -7.67
N GLY A 54 -22.77 4.33 -8.61
CA GLY A 54 -23.10 2.92 -8.45
C GLY A 54 -22.34 2.23 -7.32
N MET A 55 -21.11 2.71 -7.01
CA MET A 55 -20.31 2.26 -5.87
C MET A 55 -20.65 2.97 -4.55
N GLY A 56 -21.67 3.83 -4.53
CA GLY A 56 -22.16 4.50 -3.34
C GLY A 56 -21.41 5.80 -2.95
N VAL A 57 -20.66 6.38 -3.87
CA VAL A 57 -20.00 7.68 -3.64
C VAL A 57 -21.05 8.79 -3.64
N LYS A 58 -21.34 9.34 -2.45
CA LYS A 58 -22.37 10.39 -2.27
C LYS A 58 -21.83 11.81 -2.49
N ALA A 59 -20.54 12.01 -2.36
CA ALA A 59 -19.88 13.32 -2.45
C ALA A 59 -18.73 13.28 -3.45
N PRO A 60 -18.99 13.43 -4.77
CA PRO A 60 -18.00 13.23 -5.82
C PRO A 60 -16.83 14.22 -5.78
N ASN A 61 -17.06 15.43 -5.25
CA ASN A 61 -16.03 16.49 -5.16
C ASN A 61 -15.35 16.58 -3.79
N LYS A 62 -15.64 15.62 -2.91
CA LYS A 62 -15.07 15.59 -1.57
C LYS A 62 -13.58 15.27 -1.61
N THR A 63 -12.82 15.97 -0.78
CA THR A 63 -11.48 15.56 -0.38
C THR A 63 -11.59 14.63 0.82
N TYR A 64 -11.03 13.44 0.70
CA TYR A 64 -11.01 12.42 1.74
C TYR A 64 -9.66 12.46 2.45
N ASP A 65 -9.68 12.38 3.77
CA ASP A 65 -8.46 12.16 4.55
C ASP A 65 -8.12 10.66 4.66
N ARG A 66 -6.94 10.35 5.19
CA ARG A 66 -6.47 8.96 5.36
C ARG A 66 -7.42 8.10 6.19
N THR A 67 -8.10 8.71 7.18
CA THR A 67 -8.99 7.99 8.11
C THR A 67 -10.32 7.66 7.43
N GLU A 68 -10.77 8.52 6.54
CA GLU A 68 -11.94 8.28 5.73
C GLU A 68 -11.70 7.24 4.64
N MET A 69 -10.48 7.21 4.06
CA MET A 69 -10.08 6.24 3.04
C MET A 69 -9.84 4.84 3.62
N ALA A 70 -9.26 4.76 4.83
CA ALA A 70 -8.94 3.50 5.51
C ALA A 70 -9.47 3.49 6.94
N ARG A 71 -10.75 3.13 7.11
CA ARG A 71 -11.45 3.12 8.40
C ARG A 71 -11.18 1.86 9.21
N GLY A 72 -11.44 1.95 10.55
CA GLY A 72 -11.32 0.83 11.47
C GLY A 72 -9.87 0.43 11.74
N ASP A 73 -9.63 -0.74 12.27
CA ASP A 73 -8.29 -1.31 12.42
C ASP A 73 -7.79 -1.82 11.08
N VAL A 74 -6.54 -1.48 10.77
CA VAL A 74 -5.93 -1.73 9.47
C VAL A 74 -4.66 -2.56 9.65
N ILE A 75 -4.51 -3.57 8.82
CA ILE A 75 -3.25 -4.27 8.57
C ILE A 75 -2.95 -4.12 7.08
N VAL A 76 -1.76 -3.63 6.77
CA VAL A 76 -1.24 -3.58 5.41
C VAL A 76 0.00 -4.44 5.34
N ALA A 77 0.04 -5.37 4.38
CA ALA A 77 1.21 -6.19 4.11
C ALA A 77 1.61 -6.04 2.66
N ALA A 78 2.90 -5.91 2.41
CA ALA A 78 3.47 -5.85 1.06
C ALA A 78 4.73 -6.71 0.99
N THR A 79 4.85 -7.49 -0.08
CA THR A 79 6.04 -8.30 -0.37
C THR A 79 6.70 -7.78 -1.64
N GLY A 80 8.01 -7.63 -1.63
CA GLY A 80 8.78 -7.20 -2.80
C GLY A 80 8.77 -8.29 -3.88
N VAL A 81 8.41 -7.91 -5.10
CA VAL A 81 8.51 -8.78 -6.30
C VAL A 81 9.80 -8.46 -7.06
N THR A 82 10.06 -7.18 -7.27
CA THR A 82 11.29 -6.63 -7.84
C THR A 82 11.98 -5.74 -6.80
N ASP A 83 13.28 -5.49 -6.97
CA ASP A 83 13.99 -4.57 -6.09
C ASP A 83 13.37 -3.18 -6.16
N GLY A 84 13.08 -2.64 -4.99
CA GLY A 84 12.53 -1.31 -4.82
C GLY A 84 13.12 -0.63 -3.59
N ALA A 85 12.80 0.64 -3.41
CA ALA A 85 13.33 1.41 -2.29
C ALA A 85 12.76 0.95 -0.93
N LEU A 86 11.56 0.39 -0.93
CA LEU A 86 10.92 -0.09 0.30
C LEU A 86 11.34 -1.52 0.67
N LEU A 87 11.41 -2.41 -0.31
CA LEU A 87 11.62 -3.85 -0.16
C LEU A 87 12.53 -4.38 -1.27
N LYS A 88 13.31 -5.39 -0.95
CA LYS A 88 14.03 -6.18 -1.94
C LYS A 88 13.06 -7.10 -2.68
N GLY A 89 13.34 -7.36 -3.94
CA GLY A 89 12.61 -8.32 -4.76
C GLY A 89 12.88 -9.76 -4.36
N VAL A 90 12.12 -10.65 -4.97
CA VAL A 90 12.31 -12.10 -4.82
C VAL A 90 13.66 -12.51 -5.39
N ARG A 91 14.44 -13.25 -4.64
CA ARG A 91 15.72 -13.80 -5.06
C ARG A 91 15.66 -15.31 -5.16
N PHE A 92 16.02 -15.82 -6.32
CA PHE A 92 16.11 -17.25 -6.58
C PHE A 92 17.57 -17.67 -6.50
N THR A 93 17.88 -18.58 -5.59
CA THR A 93 19.14 -19.29 -5.54
C THR A 93 18.90 -20.77 -5.84
N LYS A 94 19.97 -21.58 -5.91
CA LYS A 94 19.84 -23.02 -6.20
C LYS A 94 18.96 -23.74 -5.16
N ASP A 95 19.05 -23.35 -3.90
CA ASP A 95 18.48 -24.10 -2.78
C ASP A 95 17.44 -23.31 -1.96
N VAL A 96 17.27 -22.02 -2.27
CA VAL A 96 16.44 -21.11 -1.46
C VAL A 96 15.80 -20.04 -2.33
N ILE A 97 14.54 -19.73 -2.06
CA ILE A 97 13.88 -18.50 -2.53
C ILE A 97 13.79 -17.55 -1.34
N GLU A 98 14.36 -16.36 -1.49
CA GLU A 98 14.31 -15.32 -0.47
C GLU A 98 13.24 -14.30 -0.80
N THR A 99 12.48 -13.88 0.20
CA THR A 99 11.47 -12.82 0.08
C THR A 99 11.60 -11.82 1.22
N GLU A 100 11.25 -10.56 0.94
CA GLU A 100 11.17 -9.50 1.93
C GLU A 100 9.74 -8.94 1.97
N THR A 101 9.17 -8.86 3.20
CA THR A 101 7.81 -8.40 3.44
C THR A 101 7.82 -7.34 4.53
N VAL A 102 7.02 -6.29 4.36
CA VAL A 102 6.68 -5.35 5.42
C VAL A 102 5.23 -5.50 5.82
N VAL A 103 4.96 -5.45 7.14
CA VAL A 103 3.61 -5.49 7.69
C VAL A 103 3.43 -4.29 8.63
N TYR A 104 2.42 -3.49 8.34
CA TYR A 104 1.98 -2.37 9.17
C TYR A 104 0.70 -2.75 9.91
N ARG A 105 0.57 -2.33 11.17
CA ARG A 105 -0.65 -2.53 11.96
C ARG A 105 -1.05 -1.25 12.69
N SER A 106 -2.26 -0.76 12.44
CA SER A 106 -2.75 0.51 13.00
C SER A 106 -3.05 0.43 14.50
N ALA A 107 -3.61 -0.68 14.97
CA ALA A 107 -3.99 -0.84 16.37
C ALA A 107 -2.81 -0.76 17.36
N THR A 108 -1.58 -0.99 16.90
CA THR A 108 -0.38 -0.99 17.75
C THR A 108 0.70 -0.04 17.25
N GLY A 109 0.49 0.65 16.11
CA GLY A 109 1.50 1.49 15.48
C GLY A 109 2.77 0.70 15.12
N THR A 110 2.65 -0.59 14.83
CA THR A 110 3.79 -1.48 14.65
C THR A 110 4.10 -1.68 13.19
N VAL A 111 5.39 -1.60 12.85
CA VAL A 111 5.93 -1.99 11.55
C VAL A 111 6.83 -3.20 11.76
N ARG A 112 6.59 -4.26 10.99
CA ARG A 112 7.41 -5.48 10.98
C ARG A 112 8.04 -5.65 9.61
N ARG A 113 9.35 -5.91 9.57
CA ARG A 113 10.05 -6.36 8.38
C ARG A 113 10.37 -7.84 8.54
N ILE A 114 10.01 -8.62 7.57
CA ILE A 114 10.14 -10.07 7.58
C ILE A 114 11.00 -10.46 6.38
N GLN A 115 12.14 -11.08 6.65
CA GLN A 115 12.93 -11.78 5.66
C GLN A 115 12.63 -13.27 5.80
N ALA A 116 12.27 -13.90 4.71
CA ALA A 116 11.91 -15.32 4.70
C ALA A 116 12.74 -16.07 3.66
N GLU A 117 13.23 -17.25 4.06
CA GLU A 117 13.88 -18.23 3.22
C GLU A 117 12.93 -19.42 2.99
N HIS A 118 12.64 -19.72 1.76
CA HIS A 118 11.76 -20.81 1.37
C HIS A 118 12.59 -21.92 0.71
N ARG A 119 12.60 -23.10 1.31
CA ARG A 119 13.40 -24.25 0.86
C ARG A 119 12.55 -25.31 0.15
N GLU A 120 11.24 -25.24 0.26
CA GLU A 120 10.31 -26.12 -0.42
C GLU A 120 9.67 -25.40 -1.61
N PHE A 121 10.13 -25.73 -2.81
CA PHE A 121 9.74 -25.05 -4.05
C PHE A 121 8.39 -25.51 -4.58
N ALA A 122 7.96 -26.74 -4.25
CA ALA A 122 6.67 -27.27 -4.68
C ALA A 122 5.48 -26.38 -4.33
N LYS A 123 5.53 -25.65 -3.20
CA LYS A 123 4.48 -24.70 -2.80
C LYS A 123 4.32 -23.50 -3.74
N PHE A 124 5.30 -23.23 -4.59
CA PHE A 124 5.26 -22.16 -5.60
C PHE A 124 4.93 -22.67 -7.00
N HIS A 125 4.66 -23.98 -7.16
CA HIS A 125 4.45 -24.62 -8.47
C HIS A 125 5.60 -24.36 -9.46
N LEU A 126 6.82 -24.31 -8.94
CA LEU A 126 8.05 -24.24 -9.72
C LEU A 126 8.57 -25.66 -9.91
N ASP A 127 8.14 -26.30 -11.00
CA ASP A 127 8.58 -27.64 -11.42
C ASP A 127 9.91 -27.55 -12.19
#